data_2ac235acd0aeef5400dac2a521037981
#
_entry.id   2ac235acd0aeef5400dac2a521037981
#
_cell.length_a   1.000
_cell.length_b   1.000
_cell.length_c   1.000
_cell.angle_alpha   90.00
_cell.angle_beta   90.00
_cell.angle_gamma   90.00
#
_symmetry.space_group_name_H-M   'P 1'
#
loop_
_entity.id
_entity.type
_entity.pdbx_description
1 polymer ?
#
loop_
_entity_poly.entity_id
_entity_poly.type
_entity_poly.pdbx_seq_one_letter_code
_entity_poly.pdbx_strand_id
1 'polypeptide(L)'
;MSPESTGKVFRWEDPLDLASRLSDDERLVQHSAREYARERLLPRVVTAYAQERFDREILNEMGSLGLLGAMLPAEYGCAGVGHVAYGLIAREIESIDSGYRSAMSVQSSLVMYPIHAFGNEVQRRRFLPGMARGDIVGCFALTEPDGGSDAASMRTTASRVDGGSIARSGPGRFPRWRRLPSGCKPGRSRCRRARRRCNGCRR
;
A
#
# COMPACT_ATOMS: atom_id res chain seq x y z
N MET A 1 -51.24 18.22 -20.84
CA MET A 1 -50.29 17.67 -19.84
C MET A 1 -48.93 17.66 -20.49
N SER A 2 -48.11 18.67 -20.20
CA SER A 2 -46.72 18.72 -20.69
C SER A 2 -45.85 17.76 -19.85
N PRO A 3 -44.93 16.99 -20.45
CA PRO A 3 -44.06 16.14 -19.68
C PRO A 3 -43.11 17.03 -18.89
N GLU A 4 -43.16 16.91 -17.56
CA GLU A 4 -42.14 17.49 -16.68
C GLU A 4 -40.78 16.95 -17.10
N SER A 5 -39.90 17.82 -17.61
CA SER A 5 -38.53 17.52 -17.84
C SER A 5 -37.86 17.34 -16.48
N THR A 6 -37.69 16.11 -16.03
CA THR A 6 -36.82 15.75 -14.90
C THR A 6 -35.38 15.98 -15.33
N GLY A 7 -35.01 17.23 -15.58
CA GLY A 7 -33.62 17.63 -15.82
C GLY A 7 -32.82 17.36 -14.56
N LYS A 8 -31.89 16.43 -14.62
CA LYS A 8 -30.92 16.20 -13.54
C LYS A 8 -30.22 17.53 -13.23
N VAL A 9 -30.35 17.98 -11.98
CA VAL A 9 -29.65 19.19 -11.53
C VAL A 9 -28.15 18.94 -11.57
N PHE A 10 -27.41 19.81 -12.25
CA PHE A 10 -25.95 19.76 -12.30
C PHE A 10 -25.35 19.97 -10.89
N ARG A 11 -24.45 19.09 -10.49
CA ARG A 11 -23.82 19.12 -9.17
C ARG A 11 -22.30 19.19 -9.34
N TRP A 12 -21.68 20.23 -8.82
CA TRP A 12 -20.22 20.43 -8.90
C TRP A 12 -19.43 19.34 -8.20
N GLU A 13 -19.99 18.77 -7.12
CA GLU A 13 -19.38 17.70 -6.33
C GLU A 13 -19.34 16.36 -7.11
N ASP A 14 -20.27 16.18 -8.05
CA ASP A 14 -20.38 15.00 -8.89
C ASP A 14 -20.90 15.37 -10.29
N PRO A 15 -20.08 16.08 -11.10
CA PRO A 15 -20.54 16.64 -12.39
C PRO A 15 -20.89 15.57 -13.44
N LEU A 16 -20.40 14.35 -13.26
CA LEU A 16 -20.66 13.19 -14.14
C LEU A 16 -21.73 12.24 -13.56
N ASP A 17 -22.34 12.60 -12.43
CA ASP A 17 -23.32 11.78 -11.71
C ASP A 17 -22.82 10.33 -11.46
N LEU A 18 -21.55 10.20 -11.11
CA LEU A 18 -20.93 8.89 -10.85
C LEU A 18 -21.51 8.21 -9.63
N ALA A 19 -21.90 8.99 -8.62
CA ALA A 19 -22.49 8.47 -7.40
C ALA A 19 -23.79 7.68 -7.65
N SER A 20 -24.56 8.05 -8.69
CA SER A 20 -25.78 7.32 -9.05
C SER A 20 -25.52 5.92 -9.60
N ARG A 21 -24.28 5.64 -10.05
CA ARG A 21 -23.88 4.38 -10.67
C ARG A 21 -23.26 3.39 -9.66
N LEU A 22 -22.96 3.85 -8.45
CA LEU A 22 -22.37 3.01 -7.41
C LEU A 22 -23.43 2.10 -6.79
N SER A 23 -23.05 0.86 -6.51
CA SER A 23 -23.83 -0.05 -5.68
C SER A 23 -23.88 0.43 -4.23
N ASP A 24 -24.80 -0.12 -3.45
CA ASP A 24 -24.92 0.23 -2.03
C ASP A 24 -23.68 -0.19 -1.25
N ASP A 25 -23.06 -1.34 -1.58
CA ASP A 25 -21.81 -1.79 -0.99
C ASP A 25 -20.64 -0.85 -1.30
N GLU A 26 -20.53 -0.38 -2.55
CA GLU A 26 -19.49 0.58 -2.95
C GLU A 26 -19.66 1.92 -2.23
N ARG A 27 -20.90 2.39 -2.04
CA ARG A 27 -21.19 3.59 -1.26
C ARG A 27 -20.84 3.42 0.21
N LEU A 28 -21.13 2.27 0.79
CA LEU A 28 -20.79 1.95 2.17
C LEU A 28 -19.28 1.95 2.38
N VAL A 29 -18.53 1.28 1.49
CA VAL A 29 -17.06 1.25 1.51
C VAL A 29 -16.49 2.65 1.38
N GLN A 30 -17.01 3.46 0.45
CA GLN A 30 -16.60 4.86 0.29
C GLN A 30 -16.84 5.68 1.55
N HIS A 31 -18.03 5.53 2.16
CA HIS A 31 -18.41 6.26 3.38
C HIS A 31 -17.45 5.91 4.53
N SER A 32 -17.22 4.64 4.78
CA SER A 32 -16.30 4.16 5.82
C SER A 32 -14.88 4.67 5.62
N ALA A 33 -14.39 4.65 4.37
CA ALA A 33 -13.06 5.18 4.04
C ALA A 33 -12.98 6.70 4.29
N ARG A 34 -14.04 7.44 3.97
CA ARG A 34 -14.14 8.89 4.20
C ARG A 34 -14.15 9.23 5.68
N GLU A 35 -14.93 8.52 6.48
CA GLU A 35 -14.97 8.73 7.93
C GLU A 35 -13.57 8.49 8.54
N TYR A 36 -12.96 7.36 8.24
CA TYR A 36 -11.60 7.06 8.69
C TYR A 36 -10.61 8.17 8.28
N ALA A 37 -10.64 8.57 7.02
CA ALA A 37 -9.73 9.60 6.48
C ALA A 37 -9.88 10.94 7.23
N ARG A 38 -11.12 11.38 7.45
CA ARG A 38 -11.40 12.66 8.12
C ARG A 38 -11.17 12.62 9.63
N GLU A 39 -11.54 11.54 10.29
CA GLU A 39 -11.47 11.46 11.76
C GLU A 39 -10.09 11.06 12.25
N ARG A 40 -9.38 10.21 11.51
CA ARG A 40 -8.12 9.62 11.96
C ARG A 40 -6.89 10.15 11.23
N LEU A 41 -6.96 10.42 9.94
CA LEU A 41 -5.81 10.86 9.17
C LEU A 41 -5.67 12.40 9.15
N LEU A 42 -6.75 13.13 8.89
CA LEU A 42 -6.73 14.58 8.77
C LEU A 42 -6.11 15.29 10.00
N PRO A 43 -6.41 14.93 11.26
CA PRO A 43 -5.80 15.59 12.41
C PRO A 43 -4.28 15.39 12.53
N ARG A 44 -3.73 14.36 11.86
CA ARG A 44 -2.30 14.00 11.96
C ARG A 44 -1.46 14.65 10.87
N VAL A 45 -2.05 14.96 9.69
CA VAL A 45 -1.30 15.28 8.47
C VAL A 45 -0.40 16.50 8.63
N VAL A 46 -0.88 17.58 9.22
CA VAL A 46 -0.11 18.83 9.37
C VAL A 46 1.14 18.61 10.24
N THR A 47 0.97 17.93 11.37
CA THR A 47 2.08 17.64 12.29
C THR A 47 3.06 16.63 11.67
N ALA A 48 2.55 15.60 11.02
CA ALA A 48 3.37 14.60 10.35
C ALA A 48 4.23 15.23 9.24
N TYR A 49 3.62 16.10 8.43
CA TYR A 49 4.31 16.83 7.37
C TYR A 49 5.40 17.76 7.95
N ALA A 50 5.08 18.56 8.97
CA ALA A 50 6.03 19.48 9.58
C ALA A 50 7.21 18.76 10.26
N GLN A 51 7.01 17.53 10.72
CA GLN A 51 8.03 16.72 11.38
C GLN A 51 8.73 15.71 10.44
N GLU A 52 8.40 15.70 9.15
CA GLU A 52 8.89 14.73 8.16
C GLU A 52 8.72 13.28 8.65
N ARG A 53 7.56 12.97 9.25
CA ARG A 53 7.29 11.70 9.91
C ARG A 53 6.12 10.97 9.28
N PHE A 54 6.29 9.67 9.05
CA PHE A 54 5.19 8.74 8.72
C PHE A 54 4.91 7.85 9.93
N ASP A 55 3.67 7.85 10.39
CA ASP A 55 3.24 6.98 11.48
C ASP A 55 2.93 5.57 10.93
N ARG A 56 3.77 4.61 11.30
CA ARG A 56 3.67 3.22 10.84
C ARG A 56 2.33 2.56 11.22
N GLU A 57 1.72 2.99 12.34
CA GLU A 57 0.46 2.42 12.84
C GLU A 57 -0.71 2.67 11.89
N ILE A 58 -0.64 3.70 11.04
CA ILE A 58 -1.64 3.99 10.00
C ILE A 58 -1.89 2.77 9.09
N LEU A 59 -0.85 1.99 8.77
CA LEU A 59 -1.02 0.78 7.96
C LEU A 59 -1.77 -0.33 8.72
N ASN A 60 -1.59 -0.45 10.03
CA ASN A 60 -2.36 -1.39 10.84
C ASN A 60 -3.82 -0.93 10.98
N GLU A 61 -4.06 0.38 11.15
CA GLU A 61 -5.41 0.95 11.15
C GLU A 61 -6.12 0.67 9.82
N MET A 62 -5.47 0.98 8.69
CA MET A 62 -6.00 0.65 7.36
C MET A 62 -6.24 -0.84 7.18
N GLY A 63 -5.35 -1.68 7.69
CA GLY A 63 -5.50 -3.14 7.65
C GLY A 63 -6.71 -3.63 8.43
N SER A 64 -6.96 -3.09 9.63
CA SER A 64 -8.12 -3.44 10.46
C SER A 64 -9.45 -3.07 9.82
N LEU A 65 -9.45 -2.06 8.96
CA LEU A 65 -10.61 -1.61 8.20
C LEU A 65 -10.74 -2.30 6.82
N GLY A 66 -9.84 -3.24 6.49
CA GLY A 66 -9.86 -3.93 5.19
C GLY A 66 -9.46 -3.06 3.99
N LEU A 67 -8.81 -1.91 4.22
CA LEU A 67 -8.43 -0.98 3.15
C LEU A 67 -7.15 -1.42 2.42
N LEU A 68 -6.34 -2.33 3.02
CA LEU A 68 -5.14 -2.88 2.40
C LEU A 68 -5.48 -4.12 1.57
N GLY A 69 -5.12 -4.09 0.30
CA GLY A 69 -5.43 -5.17 -0.63
C GLY A 69 -6.93 -5.38 -0.84
N ALA A 70 -7.75 -4.34 -0.70
CA ALA A 70 -9.22 -4.41 -0.70
C ALA A 70 -9.81 -5.16 -1.91
N MET A 71 -9.14 -5.12 -3.08
CA MET A 71 -9.56 -5.82 -4.29
C MET A 71 -9.17 -7.32 -4.31
N LEU A 72 -8.38 -7.79 -3.35
CA LEU A 72 -7.92 -9.18 -3.32
C LEU A 72 -8.90 -10.11 -2.60
N PRO A 73 -8.87 -11.42 -2.89
CA PRO A 73 -9.82 -12.37 -2.33
C PRO A 73 -9.79 -12.46 -0.79
N ALA A 74 -10.96 -12.68 -0.20
CA ALA A 74 -11.14 -12.80 1.25
C ALA A 74 -10.39 -13.99 1.88
N GLU A 75 -10.11 -15.04 1.11
CA GLU A 75 -9.34 -16.21 1.56
C GLU A 75 -7.92 -15.86 2.04
N TYR A 76 -7.40 -14.70 1.63
CA TYR A 76 -6.10 -14.16 2.08
C TYR A 76 -6.23 -13.08 3.16
N GLY A 77 -7.42 -12.90 3.73
CA GLY A 77 -7.69 -11.89 4.77
C GLY A 77 -7.93 -10.49 4.22
N CYS A 78 -8.21 -10.36 2.93
CA CYS A 78 -8.55 -9.11 2.26
C CYS A 78 -10.06 -8.91 2.19
N ALA A 79 -10.53 -7.71 1.80
CA ALA A 79 -11.97 -7.41 1.80
C ALA A 79 -12.73 -7.97 0.59
N GLY A 80 -12.09 -8.17 -0.55
CA GLY A 80 -12.72 -8.72 -1.76
C GLY A 80 -13.74 -7.80 -2.45
N VAL A 81 -13.65 -6.49 -2.24
CA VAL A 81 -14.68 -5.51 -2.66
C VAL A 81 -14.53 -4.99 -4.11
N GLY A 82 -13.58 -5.51 -4.87
CA GLY A 82 -13.40 -5.13 -6.27
C GLY A 82 -12.62 -3.84 -6.50
N HIS A 83 -12.40 -3.52 -7.79
CA HIS A 83 -11.54 -2.41 -8.18
C HIS A 83 -12.20 -1.04 -8.05
N VAL A 84 -13.52 -0.95 -8.25
CA VAL A 84 -14.27 0.31 -8.10
C VAL A 84 -14.22 0.77 -6.66
N ALA A 85 -14.54 -0.12 -5.71
CA ALA A 85 -14.45 0.17 -4.28
C ALA A 85 -13.01 0.56 -3.87
N TYR A 86 -11.99 -0.13 -4.38
CA TYR A 86 -10.60 0.25 -4.15
C TYR A 86 -10.28 1.67 -4.66
N GLY A 87 -10.78 2.05 -5.84
CA GLY A 87 -10.64 3.41 -6.38
C GLY A 87 -11.31 4.46 -5.51
N LEU A 88 -12.49 4.15 -4.96
CA LEU A 88 -13.21 5.03 -4.02
C LEU A 88 -12.44 5.20 -2.71
N ILE A 89 -11.91 4.11 -2.14
CA ILE A 89 -11.02 4.17 -0.96
C ILE A 89 -9.82 5.08 -1.25
N ALA A 90 -9.15 4.86 -2.38
CA ALA A 90 -7.97 5.65 -2.76
C ALA A 90 -8.30 7.13 -2.88
N ARG A 91 -9.45 7.50 -3.45
CA ARG A 91 -9.92 8.87 -3.58
C ARG A 91 -10.16 9.54 -2.22
N GLU A 92 -10.77 8.85 -1.29
CA GLU A 92 -11.06 9.39 0.04
C GLU A 92 -9.77 9.60 0.85
N ILE A 93 -8.81 8.68 0.77
CA ILE A 93 -7.51 8.85 1.44
C ILE A 93 -6.68 9.96 0.77
N GLU A 94 -6.64 10.02 -0.58
CA GLU A 94 -5.96 11.07 -1.35
C GLU A 94 -6.46 12.46 -0.99
N SER A 95 -7.75 12.61 -0.71
CA SER A 95 -8.35 13.91 -0.34
C SER A 95 -7.76 14.50 0.94
N ILE A 96 -7.08 13.69 1.75
CA ILE A 96 -6.41 14.11 2.97
C ILE A 96 -4.91 14.28 2.73
N ASP A 97 -4.24 13.25 2.18
CA ASP A 97 -2.80 13.28 1.95
C ASP A 97 -2.35 12.25 0.93
N SER A 98 -1.58 12.69 -0.07
CA SER A 98 -1.02 11.83 -1.13
C SER A 98 0.00 10.82 -0.59
N GLY A 99 0.70 11.11 0.48
CA GLY A 99 1.67 10.20 1.10
C GLY A 99 0.96 9.01 1.73
N TYR A 100 -0.14 9.24 2.44
CA TYR A 100 -0.96 8.17 3.01
C TYR A 100 -1.59 7.28 1.92
N ARG A 101 -2.15 7.91 0.87
CA ARG A 101 -2.67 7.16 -0.26
C ARG A 101 -1.56 6.39 -0.98
N SER A 102 -0.38 6.97 -1.17
CA SER A 102 0.76 6.28 -1.79
C SER A 102 1.19 5.06 -0.98
N ALA A 103 1.28 5.16 0.35
CA ALA A 103 1.62 4.02 1.21
C ALA A 103 0.60 2.89 1.06
N MET A 104 -0.70 3.21 1.08
CA MET A 104 -1.78 2.25 0.85
C MET A 104 -1.69 1.60 -0.54
N SER A 105 -1.44 2.41 -1.58
CA SER A 105 -1.39 1.92 -2.97
C SER A 105 -0.16 1.06 -3.23
N VAL A 106 1.00 1.43 -2.71
CA VAL A 106 2.21 0.60 -2.83
C VAL A 106 1.97 -0.75 -2.17
N GLN A 107 1.45 -0.76 -0.95
CA GLN A 107 1.13 -2.00 -0.24
C GLN A 107 0.16 -2.86 -1.04
N SER A 108 -0.97 -2.30 -1.47
CA SER A 108 -2.08 -3.04 -2.09
C SER A 108 -1.80 -3.43 -3.55
N SER A 109 -1.43 -2.44 -4.38
CA SER A 109 -1.35 -2.63 -5.84
C SER A 109 0.03 -3.08 -6.31
N LEU A 110 1.11 -2.50 -5.76
CA LEU A 110 2.46 -2.78 -6.23
C LEU A 110 3.12 -3.97 -5.53
N VAL A 111 2.63 -4.38 -4.35
CA VAL A 111 3.21 -5.51 -3.61
C VAL A 111 2.23 -6.66 -3.48
N MET A 112 1.07 -6.46 -2.86
CA MET A 112 0.11 -7.55 -2.62
C MET A 112 -0.46 -8.12 -3.92
N TYR A 113 -0.85 -7.25 -4.87
CA TYR A 113 -1.40 -7.71 -6.14
C TYR A 113 -0.41 -8.57 -6.95
N PRO A 114 0.85 -8.20 -7.18
CA PRO A 114 1.83 -9.07 -7.84
C PRO A 114 2.08 -10.40 -7.11
N ILE A 115 2.09 -10.41 -5.77
CA ILE A 115 2.21 -11.65 -5.01
C ILE A 115 0.98 -12.54 -5.27
N HIS A 116 -0.22 -11.96 -5.33
CA HIS A 116 -1.43 -12.70 -5.66
C HIS A 116 -1.42 -13.20 -7.10
N ALA A 117 -1.09 -12.36 -8.07
CA ALA A 117 -1.17 -12.68 -9.49
C ALA A 117 -0.08 -13.68 -9.94
N PHE A 118 1.14 -13.52 -9.45
CA PHE A 118 2.31 -14.25 -9.96
C PHE A 118 2.96 -15.18 -8.93
N GLY A 119 2.62 -15.05 -7.64
CA GLY A 119 3.10 -15.92 -6.58
C GLY A 119 2.42 -17.29 -6.61
N ASN A 120 3.12 -18.30 -6.09
CA ASN A 120 2.51 -19.59 -5.81
C ASN A 120 1.70 -19.56 -4.51
N GLU A 121 0.89 -20.60 -4.27
CA GLU A 121 -0.01 -20.65 -3.11
C GLU A 121 0.72 -20.54 -1.76
N VAL A 122 1.90 -21.15 -1.66
CA VAL A 122 2.73 -21.04 -0.45
C VAL A 122 3.15 -19.58 -0.17
N GLN A 123 3.50 -18.83 -1.22
CA GLN A 123 3.85 -17.42 -1.10
C GLN A 123 2.63 -16.56 -0.76
N ARG A 124 1.49 -16.79 -1.41
CA ARG A 124 0.22 -16.08 -1.13
C ARG A 124 -0.17 -16.23 0.34
N ARG A 125 -0.27 -17.47 0.83
CA ARG A 125 -0.64 -17.76 2.23
C ARG A 125 0.39 -17.26 3.23
N ARG A 126 1.65 -17.21 2.86
CA ARG A 126 2.72 -16.72 3.73
C ARG A 126 2.69 -15.19 3.92
N PHE A 127 2.44 -14.44 2.86
CA PHE A 127 2.64 -12.99 2.86
C PHE A 127 1.33 -12.20 2.93
N LEU A 128 0.32 -12.56 2.12
CA LEU A 128 -0.87 -11.73 1.98
C LEU A 128 -1.63 -11.49 3.28
N PRO A 129 -1.87 -12.49 4.15
CA PRO A 129 -2.61 -12.23 5.40
C PRO A 129 -1.93 -11.24 6.34
N GLY A 130 -0.60 -11.30 6.46
CA GLY A 130 0.16 -10.36 7.26
C GLY A 130 0.24 -8.97 6.64
N MET A 131 0.23 -8.90 5.31
CA MET A 131 0.19 -7.64 4.57
C MET A 131 -1.19 -6.98 4.64
N ALA A 132 -2.26 -7.76 4.56
CA ALA A 132 -3.64 -7.27 4.69
C ALA A 132 -3.90 -6.61 6.05
N ARG A 133 -3.33 -7.16 7.13
CA ARG A 133 -3.40 -6.56 8.48
C ARG A 133 -2.43 -5.40 8.70
N GLY A 134 -1.54 -5.12 7.73
CA GLY A 134 -0.49 -4.13 7.90
C GLY A 134 0.69 -4.58 8.78
N ASP A 135 0.75 -5.82 9.23
CA ASP A 135 1.88 -6.36 10.04
C ASP A 135 3.17 -6.44 9.23
N ILE A 136 3.03 -6.79 7.95
CA ILE A 136 4.12 -6.85 6.96
C ILE A 136 3.95 -5.70 5.99
N VAL A 137 4.99 -4.87 5.86
CA VAL A 137 5.03 -3.80 4.85
C VAL A 137 5.96 -4.22 3.73
N GLY A 138 5.46 -4.11 2.51
CA GLY A 138 6.21 -4.36 1.30
C GLY A 138 6.74 -3.08 0.67
N CYS A 139 7.67 -3.24 -0.25
CA CYS A 139 8.12 -2.16 -1.13
C CYS A 139 8.30 -2.68 -2.55
N PHE A 140 8.22 -1.77 -3.52
CA PHE A 140 8.43 -2.07 -4.93
C PHE A 140 9.69 -1.34 -5.41
N ALA A 141 10.77 -2.08 -5.63
CA ALA A 141 12.05 -1.55 -6.10
C ALA A 141 12.15 -1.72 -7.61
N LEU A 142 11.72 -0.71 -8.37
CA LEU A 142 11.69 -0.74 -9.83
C LEU A 142 12.85 0.06 -10.45
N THR A 143 13.06 1.29 -9.97
CA THR A 143 14.05 2.21 -10.53
C THR A 143 15.47 1.78 -10.14
N GLU A 144 16.35 1.72 -11.13
CA GLU A 144 17.79 1.49 -10.96
C GLU A 144 18.58 2.78 -11.23
N PRO A 145 19.85 2.88 -10.78
CA PRO A 145 20.65 4.10 -11.00
C PRO A 145 20.74 4.54 -12.47
N ASP A 146 20.78 3.58 -13.40
CA ASP A 146 20.94 3.82 -14.83
C ASP A 146 19.63 3.67 -15.63
N GLY A 147 18.50 3.35 -14.95
CA GLY A 147 17.22 3.05 -15.60
C GLY A 147 16.03 3.49 -14.76
N GLY A 148 15.31 4.54 -15.22
CA GLY A 148 14.04 4.99 -14.63
C GLY A 148 12.88 4.74 -15.58
N SER A 149 12.79 5.53 -16.66
CA SER A 149 11.70 5.44 -17.62
C SER A 149 11.71 4.15 -18.45
N ASP A 150 12.88 3.58 -18.70
CA ASP A 150 13.03 2.28 -19.38
C ASP A 150 13.14 1.15 -18.36
N ALA A 151 12.01 0.76 -17.77
CA ALA A 151 11.95 -0.34 -16.81
C ALA A 151 12.25 -1.72 -17.45
N ALA A 152 12.16 -1.83 -18.78
CA ALA A 152 12.46 -3.07 -19.49
C ALA A 152 13.97 -3.37 -19.53
N SER A 153 14.83 -2.34 -19.40
CA SER A 153 16.28 -2.48 -19.35
C SER A 153 16.84 -2.81 -17.97
N MET A 154 16.01 -3.15 -17.01
CA MET A 154 16.39 -3.49 -15.64
C MET A 154 17.47 -4.61 -15.60
N ARG A 155 18.53 -4.36 -14.84
CA ARG A 155 19.67 -5.27 -14.68
C ARG A 155 19.62 -6.10 -13.40
N THR A 156 18.67 -5.82 -12.51
CA THR A 156 18.45 -6.61 -11.28
C THR A 156 18.10 -8.04 -11.64
N THR A 157 18.83 -8.98 -11.09
CA THR A 157 18.62 -10.41 -11.29
C THR A 157 18.37 -11.12 -9.96
N ALA A 158 17.57 -12.18 -9.99
CA ALA A 158 17.36 -13.06 -8.84
C ALA A 158 17.96 -14.44 -9.13
N SER A 159 18.82 -14.93 -8.23
CA SER A 159 19.42 -16.25 -8.32
C SER A 159 18.95 -17.12 -7.16
N ARG A 160 18.64 -18.40 -7.44
CA ARG A 160 18.36 -19.38 -6.39
C ARG A 160 19.64 -19.74 -5.65
N VAL A 161 19.55 -19.80 -4.34
CA VAL A 161 20.61 -20.29 -3.46
C VAL A 161 20.00 -21.24 -2.45
N ASP A 162 20.81 -22.10 -1.82
CA ASP A 162 20.35 -23.02 -0.79
C ASP A 162 19.60 -22.27 0.31
N GLY A 163 18.35 -22.65 0.51
CA GLY A 163 17.42 -22.05 1.47
C GLY A 163 16.82 -20.69 1.08
N GLY A 164 16.79 -20.30 -0.21
CA GLY A 164 16.09 -19.07 -0.64
C GLY A 164 16.49 -18.53 -2.00
N SER A 165 16.29 -17.22 -2.19
CA SER A 165 16.72 -16.49 -3.38
C SER A 165 17.48 -15.22 -2.97
N ILE A 166 18.49 -14.86 -3.72
CA ILE A 166 19.22 -13.59 -3.54
C ILE A 166 18.95 -12.75 -4.78
N ALA A 167 18.40 -11.55 -4.59
CA ALA A 167 18.36 -10.54 -5.62
C ALA A 167 19.70 -9.79 -5.66
N ARG A 168 20.25 -9.59 -6.85
CA ARG A 168 21.43 -8.77 -7.09
C ARG A 168 21.03 -7.61 -7.98
N SER A 169 21.18 -6.38 -7.50
CA SER A 169 21.15 -5.21 -8.36
C SER A 169 22.36 -5.22 -9.28
N GLY A 170 22.24 -4.68 -10.51
CA GLY A 170 23.35 -4.36 -11.37
C GLY A 170 24.43 -3.52 -10.65
N PRO A 171 25.50 -3.02 -11.29
CA PRO A 171 26.68 -2.42 -10.64
C PRO A 171 26.42 -1.08 -9.96
N GLY A 172 25.36 -0.96 -9.17
CA GLY A 172 24.99 0.16 -8.30
C GLY A 172 24.75 -0.34 -6.88
N ARG A 173 25.21 0.42 -5.87
CA ARG A 173 25.12 0.04 -4.45
C ARG A 173 23.67 0.11 -3.94
N PHE A 174 22.85 -0.91 -4.20
CA PHE A 174 21.72 -1.17 -3.29
C PHE A 174 22.21 -1.96 -2.07
N PRO A 175 21.68 -1.67 -0.86
CA PRO A 175 22.05 -2.43 0.32
C PRO A 175 21.74 -3.91 0.08
N ARG A 176 22.74 -4.75 0.26
CA ARG A 176 22.61 -6.21 0.25
C ARG A 176 21.48 -6.57 1.20
N TRP A 177 20.36 -7.09 0.70
CA TRP A 177 19.29 -7.63 1.53
C TRP A 177 19.88 -8.76 2.37
N ARG A 178 20.24 -8.43 3.62
CA ARG A 178 20.67 -9.47 4.55
C ARG A 178 19.44 -10.29 4.91
N ARG A 179 19.53 -11.61 4.76
CA ARG A 179 18.62 -12.56 5.36
C ARG A 179 18.45 -12.17 6.84
N LEU A 180 17.23 -11.85 7.27
CA LEU A 180 16.94 -11.82 8.70
C LEU A 180 17.13 -13.25 9.22
N PRO A 181 17.89 -13.46 10.30
CA PRO A 181 18.03 -14.80 10.89
C PRO A 181 16.65 -15.36 11.19
N SER A 182 16.41 -16.60 10.80
CA SER A 182 15.24 -17.37 11.19
C SER A 182 15.23 -17.45 12.72
N GLY A 183 14.41 -16.59 13.37
CA GLY A 183 14.36 -16.53 14.83
C GLY A 183 14.13 -15.14 15.44
N CYS A 184 14.09 -14.07 14.65
CA CYS A 184 13.74 -12.74 15.18
C CYS A 184 12.24 -12.68 15.39
N LYS A 185 11.78 -12.97 16.63
CA LYS A 185 10.39 -12.75 17.07
C LYS A 185 10.12 -11.24 17.08
N PRO A 186 8.99 -10.76 16.52
CA PRO A 186 8.58 -9.38 16.70
C PRO A 186 8.31 -9.13 18.19
N GLY A 187 8.97 -8.14 18.79
CA GLY A 187 8.61 -7.68 20.13
C GLY A 187 9.68 -7.72 21.21
N ARG A 188 10.98 -7.64 20.91
CA ARG A 188 11.96 -7.25 21.95
C ARG A 188 13.05 -6.31 21.41
N SER A 189 13.07 -5.14 21.99
CA SER A 189 14.06 -4.07 21.86
C SER A 189 15.48 -4.52 22.22
N ARG A 190 16.21 -5.20 21.34
CA ARG A 190 17.65 -5.43 21.46
C ARG A 190 18.37 -5.39 20.12
N CYS A 191 18.17 -4.31 19.36
CA CYS A 191 19.06 -4.01 18.23
C CYS A 191 20.00 -2.84 18.58
N ARG A 192 20.60 -2.86 19.79
CA ARG A 192 21.60 -1.85 20.20
C ARG A 192 23.03 -2.11 19.70
N ARG A 193 23.30 -3.21 18.98
CA ARG A 193 24.67 -3.53 18.52
C ARG A 193 24.97 -3.24 17.03
N ALA A 194 23.98 -2.86 16.22
CA ALA A 194 24.24 -2.53 14.81
C ALA A 194 24.62 -1.05 14.56
N ARG A 195 24.54 -0.17 15.57
CA ARG A 195 24.84 1.28 15.42
C ARG A 195 26.35 1.64 15.42
N ARG A 196 27.26 0.71 15.53
CA ARG A 196 28.71 1.03 15.64
C ARG A 196 29.53 0.80 14.36
N ARG A 197 28.94 0.60 13.20
CA ARG A 197 29.68 0.50 11.92
C ARG A 197 29.01 1.22 10.75
N CYS A 198 28.39 2.38 10.97
CA CYS A 198 28.09 3.33 9.89
C CYS A 198 28.92 4.60 10.12
N ASN A 199 30.19 4.54 9.82
CA ASN A 199 30.98 5.73 9.54
C ASN A 199 30.58 6.21 8.14
N GLY A 200 29.74 7.24 8.02
CA GLY A 200 29.39 7.83 6.74
C GLY A 200 28.13 8.69 6.70
N CYS A 201 27.42 8.91 7.79
CA CYS A 201 26.37 9.95 7.84
C CYS A 201 26.82 11.09 8.75
N ARG A 202 27.66 11.97 8.20
CA ARG A 202 27.82 13.36 8.68
C ARG A 202 27.57 14.28 7.49
N ARG A 203 26.58 15.10 7.62
CA ARG A 203 26.05 16.32 7.01
C ARG A 203 24.87 16.07 6.10
#